data_b725260d5a9b67840a852f4a31daa0f8
#
_entry.id   b725260d5a9b67840a852f4a31daa0f8
#
_cell.length_a   1.000
_cell.length_b   1.000
_cell.length_c   1.000
_cell.angle_alpha   90.00
_cell.angle_beta   90.00
_cell.angle_gamma   90.00
#
_symmetry.space_group_name_H-M   'P 1'
#
loop_
_entity.id
_entity.type
_entity.pdbx_description
1 polymer ?
#
loop_
_entity_poly.entity_id
_entity_poly.type
_entity_poly.pdbx_seq_one_letter_code
_entity_poly.pdbx_strand_id
1 'polypeptide(L)'
;IDCKNIVFFLTSNLGYQVIVEHADDPETMQEALYPVLADFFKPALLARMEVVPYLPLSKETLATIIAGKLARLDNVLRSRFGADVIIGPEVTDEIMSRVTRAENGARMLESVIDGDMLPPLSLLLLQKMAANTAIARIRLSAADGAFTADVEDALPDDAVTPQTEDETVL
;
A
#
# COMPACT_ATOMS: atom_id res chain seq x y z
N ILE A 1 -32.97 15.20 20.18
CA ILE A 1 -31.50 15.20 20.42
C ILE A 1 -30.97 16.55 19.97
N ASP A 2 -30.31 17.30 20.85
CA ASP A 2 -29.71 18.60 20.54
C ASP A 2 -28.32 18.39 19.92
N CYS A 3 -28.15 18.78 18.66
CA CYS A 3 -26.92 18.60 17.87
C CYS A 3 -26.15 19.91 17.64
N LYS A 4 -26.42 20.96 18.45
CA LYS A 4 -25.86 22.31 18.23
C LYS A 4 -24.33 22.36 18.25
N ASN A 5 -23.67 21.43 18.94
CA ASN A 5 -22.20 21.38 19.09
C ASN A 5 -21.56 20.21 18.35
N ILE A 6 -22.27 19.62 17.36
CA ILE A 6 -21.77 18.49 16.58
C ILE A 6 -21.32 18.99 15.21
N VAL A 7 -20.12 18.56 14.81
CA VAL A 7 -19.61 18.70 13.43
C VAL A 7 -19.78 17.36 12.74
N PHE A 8 -20.43 17.35 11.58
CA PHE A 8 -20.65 16.15 10.77
C PHE A 8 -19.66 16.13 9.62
N PHE A 9 -18.93 15.03 9.49
CA PHE A 9 -18.11 14.73 8.32
C PHE A 9 -18.77 13.58 7.54
N LEU A 10 -19.14 13.86 6.30
CA LEU A 10 -19.71 12.87 5.38
C LEU A 10 -18.66 12.56 4.31
N THR A 11 -18.44 11.30 4.03
CA THR A 11 -17.60 10.85 2.92
C THR A 11 -18.45 10.12 1.90
N SER A 12 -18.20 10.40 0.62
CA SER A 12 -18.92 9.80 -0.50
C SER A 12 -18.02 9.69 -1.72
N ASN A 13 -18.31 8.77 -2.62
CA ASN A 13 -17.73 8.68 -3.96
C ASN A 13 -18.65 9.31 -5.03
N LEU A 14 -19.72 9.97 -4.62
CA LEU A 14 -20.64 10.64 -5.54
C LEU A 14 -19.93 11.75 -6.31
N GLY A 15 -20.10 11.77 -7.63
CA GLY A 15 -19.46 12.75 -8.49
C GLY A 15 -17.97 12.49 -8.79
N TYR A 16 -17.44 11.30 -8.45
CA TYR A 16 -16.04 10.95 -8.69
C TYR A 16 -15.60 11.16 -10.16
N GLN A 17 -16.45 10.77 -11.12
CA GLN A 17 -16.15 10.96 -12.56
C GLN A 17 -15.99 12.44 -12.90
N VAL A 18 -16.86 13.30 -12.41
CA VAL A 18 -16.77 14.75 -12.60
C VAL A 18 -15.48 15.32 -12.02
N ILE A 19 -15.08 14.84 -10.84
CA ILE A 19 -13.83 15.26 -10.19
C ILE A 19 -12.62 14.84 -11.03
N VAL A 20 -12.63 13.64 -11.60
CA VAL A 20 -11.54 13.15 -12.47
C VAL A 20 -11.46 13.93 -13.77
N GLU A 21 -12.61 14.21 -14.42
CA GLU A 21 -12.69 14.92 -15.69
C GLU A 21 -12.23 16.38 -15.60
N HIS A 22 -12.46 17.01 -14.43
CA HIS A 22 -12.15 18.42 -14.19
C HIS A 22 -11.04 18.64 -13.16
N ALA A 23 -10.15 17.64 -12.96
CA ALA A 23 -9.12 17.69 -11.93
C ALA A 23 -8.18 18.91 -12.04
N ASP A 24 -7.98 19.41 -13.24
CA ASP A 24 -7.09 20.54 -13.54
C ASP A 24 -7.81 21.91 -13.48
N ASP A 25 -9.15 21.93 -13.32
CA ASP A 25 -9.96 23.15 -13.30
C ASP A 25 -10.96 23.14 -12.12
N PRO A 26 -10.56 23.70 -10.96
CA PRO A 26 -11.38 23.70 -9.76
C PRO A 26 -12.72 24.43 -9.88
N GLU A 27 -12.80 25.49 -10.72
CA GLU A 27 -14.03 26.26 -10.89
C GLU A 27 -15.06 25.45 -11.68
N THR A 28 -14.66 24.95 -12.86
CA THR A 28 -15.51 24.09 -13.68
C THR A 28 -15.90 22.80 -12.94
N MET A 29 -14.98 22.24 -12.12
CA MET A 29 -15.27 21.08 -11.29
C MET A 29 -16.41 21.35 -10.32
N GLN A 30 -16.38 22.45 -9.59
CA GLN A 30 -17.44 22.80 -8.63
C GLN A 30 -18.80 23.00 -9.31
N GLU A 31 -18.82 23.68 -10.46
CA GLU A 31 -20.04 23.90 -11.24
C GLU A 31 -20.63 22.59 -11.75
N ALA A 32 -19.79 21.69 -12.26
CA ALA A 32 -20.22 20.39 -12.77
C ALA A 32 -20.59 19.39 -11.66
N LEU A 33 -19.99 19.50 -10.48
CA LEU A 33 -20.27 18.63 -9.34
C LEU A 33 -21.60 18.97 -8.64
N TYR A 34 -21.97 20.25 -8.61
CA TYR A 34 -23.15 20.71 -7.91
C TYR A 34 -24.46 20.00 -8.34
N PRO A 35 -24.79 19.86 -9.64
CA PRO A 35 -26.02 19.15 -10.05
C PRO A 35 -26.01 17.68 -9.62
N VAL A 36 -24.88 17.00 -9.68
CA VAL A 36 -24.75 15.60 -9.23
C VAL A 36 -25.07 15.45 -7.74
N LEU A 37 -24.60 16.41 -6.94
CA LEU A 37 -24.89 16.44 -5.50
C LEU A 37 -26.35 16.82 -5.22
N ALA A 38 -26.92 17.76 -6.00
CA ALA A 38 -28.28 18.24 -5.85
C ALA A 38 -29.35 17.18 -6.19
N ASP A 39 -29.02 16.23 -7.07
CA ASP A 39 -29.87 15.07 -7.36
C ASP A 39 -29.97 14.10 -6.19
N PHE A 40 -28.92 14.03 -5.37
CA PHE A 40 -28.84 13.10 -4.24
C PHE A 40 -29.22 13.75 -2.91
N PHE A 41 -28.73 14.95 -2.63
CA PHE A 41 -28.96 15.66 -1.39
C PHE A 41 -30.08 16.69 -1.54
N LYS A 42 -30.92 16.81 -0.53
CA LYS A 42 -31.94 17.88 -0.52
C LYS A 42 -31.24 19.25 -0.53
N PRO A 43 -31.78 20.24 -1.31
CA PRO A 43 -31.17 21.56 -1.45
C PRO A 43 -30.88 22.26 -0.11
N ALA A 44 -31.79 22.11 0.86
CA ALA A 44 -31.66 22.71 2.19
C ALA A 44 -30.46 22.12 3.00
N LEU A 45 -30.09 20.88 2.73
CA LEU A 45 -28.93 20.24 3.33
C LEU A 45 -27.66 20.67 2.59
N LEU A 46 -27.68 20.59 1.26
CA LEU A 46 -26.54 20.94 0.41
C LEU A 46 -26.08 22.40 0.63
N ALA A 47 -27.02 23.32 0.82
CA ALA A 47 -26.71 24.74 1.12
C ALA A 47 -26.01 24.97 2.47
N ARG A 48 -25.97 23.95 3.35
CA ARG A 48 -25.29 24.01 4.66
C ARG A 48 -24.03 23.15 4.72
N MET A 49 -23.72 22.46 3.63
CA MET A 49 -22.52 21.62 3.53
C MET A 49 -21.41 22.40 2.85
N GLU A 50 -20.21 22.20 3.34
CA GLU A 50 -19.00 22.55 2.62
C GLU A 50 -18.53 21.30 1.88
N VAL A 51 -18.46 21.38 0.55
CA VAL A 51 -18.05 20.28 -0.31
C VAL A 51 -16.55 20.38 -0.56
N VAL A 52 -15.80 19.36 -0.12
CA VAL A 52 -14.37 19.27 -0.32
C VAL A 52 -14.09 18.14 -1.31
N PRO A 53 -13.82 18.44 -2.61
CA PRO A 53 -13.47 17.42 -3.58
C PRO A 53 -12.06 16.88 -3.30
N TYR A 54 -11.92 15.55 -3.30
CA TYR A 54 -10.64 14.87 -3.23
C TYR A 54 -10.18 14.54 -4.64
N LEU A 55 -9.09 15.16 -5.06
CA LEU A 55 -8.50 14.93 -6.37
C LEU A 55 -7.88 13.53 -6.49
N PRO A 56 -7.82 12.96 -7.69
CA PRO A 56 -7.06 11.74 -7.95
C PRO A 56 -5.59 11.93 -7.53
N LEU A 57 -4.97 10.87 -7.04
CA LEU A 57 -3.57 10.91 -6.67
C LEU A 57 -2.68 11.05 -7.92
N SER A 58 -1.71 11.95 -7.88
CA SER A 58 -0.70 12.05 -8.93
C SER A 58 0.18 10.81 -8.97
N LYS A 59 0.84 10.57 -10.10
CA LYS A 59 1.79 9.44 -10.23
C LYS A 59 2.94 9.55 -9.23
N GLU A 60 3.41 10.75 -8.94
CA GLU A 60 4.49 11.02 -7.99
C GLU A 60 4.03 10.68 -6.55
N THR A 61 2.82 11.06 -6.21
CA THR A 61 2.23 10.72 -4.91
C THR A 61 2.03 9.22 -4.77
N LEU A 62 1.52 8.54 -5.81
CA LEU A 62 1.40 7.07 -5.82
C LEU A 62 2.76 6.39 -5.68
N ALA A 63 3.79 6.85 -6.38
CA ALA A 63 5.15 6.32 -6.27
C ALA A 63 5.68 6.45 -4.84
N THR A 64 5.46 7.60 -4.20
CA THR A 64 5.86 7.84 -2.80
C THR A 64 5.16 6.89 -1.84
N ILE A 65 3.85 6.67 -2.03
CA ILE A 65 3.07 5.75 -1.19
C ILE A 65 3.55 4.31 -1.39
N ILE A 66 3.80 3.88 -2.63
CA ILE A 66 4.31 2.54 -2.95
C ILE A 66 5.68 2.34 -2.27
N ALA A 67 6.60 3.29 -2.43
CA ALA A 67 7.93 3.22 -1.82
C ALA A 67 7.85 3.10 -0.29
N GLY A 68 6.97 3.87 0.36
CA GLY A 68 6.74 3.78 1.80
C GLY A 68 6.19 2.42 2.24
N LYS A 69 5.27 1.83 1.48
CA LYS A 69 4.74 0.49 1.78
C LYS A 69 5.79 -0.60 1.59
N LEU A 70 6.58 -0.54 0.52
CA LEU A 70 7.67 -1.50 0.26
C LEU A 70 8.78 -1.38 1.32
N ALA A 71 9.16 -0.18 1.73
CA ALA A 71 10.13 0.03 2.81
C ALA A 71 9.64 -0.53 4.15
N ARG A 72 8.35 -0.40 4.44
CA ARG A 72 7.75 -1.02 5.64
C ARG A 72 7.79 -2.55 5.56
N LEU A 73 7.49 -3.13 4.40
CA LEU A 73 7.58 -4.56 4.18
C LEU A 73 9.02 -5.06 4.36
N ASP A 74 10.00 -4.39 3.77
CA ASP A 74 11.43 -4.67 3.92
C ASP A 74 11.83 -4.74 5.40
N ASN A 75 11.48 -3.69 6.16
CA ASN A 75 11.78 -3.63 7.60
C ASN A 75 11.14 -4.77 8.40
N VAL A 76 9.89 -5.12 8.09
CA VAL A 76 9.19 -6.23 8.75
C VAL A 76 9.86 -7.57 8.46
N LEU A 77 10.24 -7.82 7.19
CA LEU A 77 10.89 -9.06 6.79
C LEU A 77 12.29 -9.19 7.42
N ARG A 78 13.11 -8.13 7.37
CA ARG A 78 14.42 -8.09 8.03
C ARG A 78 14.31 -8.35 9.53
N SER A 79 13.42 -7.64 10.19
CA SER A 79 13.23 -7.78 11.65
C SER A 79 12.74 -9.16 12.06
N ARG A 80 11.87 -9.78 11.27
CA ARG A 80 11.25 -11.06 11.61
C ARG A 80 12.12 -12.26 11.31
N PHE A 81 12.88 -12.23 10.21
CA PHE A 81 13.62 -13.37 9.70
C PHE A 81 15.13 -13.22 9.83
N GLY A 82 15.64 -12.02 10.18
CA GLY A 82 17.07 -11.73 10.18
C GLY A 82 17.73 -11.82 8.80
N ALA A 83 16.92 -11.86 7.74
CA ALA A 83 17.37 -12.10 6.38
C ALA A 83 17.74 -10.80 5.66
N ASP A 84 18.63 -10.89 4.68
CA ASP A 84 18.82 -9.82 3.71
C ASP A 84 17.62 -9.76 2.77
N VAL A 85 17.03 -8.55 2.58
CA VAL A 85 15.84 -8.36 1.75
C VAL A 85 16.18 -7.50 0.55
N ILE A 86 15.84 -7.98 -0.64
CA ILE A 86 16.04 -7.30 -1.91
C ILE A 86 14.68 -7.20 -2.61
N ILE A 87 14.22 -5.97 -2.82
CA ILE A 87 13.01 -5.68 -3.59
C ILE A 87 13.48 -5.01 -4.88
N GLY A 88 13.27 -5.69 -6.01
CA GLY A 88 13.67 -5.18 -7.32
C GLY A 88 12.85 -3.94 -7.73
N PRO A 89 13.44 -3.00 -8.50
CA PRO A 89 12.74 -1.80 -8.97
C PRO A 89 11.53 -2.15 -9.84
N GLU A 90 11.58 -3.26 -10.57
CA GLU A 90 10.49 -3.78 -11.39
C GLU A 90 9.22 -4.09 -10.58
N VAL A 91 9.34 -4.34 -9.28
CA VAL A 91 8.18 -4.52 -8.38
C VAL A 91 7.39 -3.22 -8.27
N THR A 92 8.08 -2.10 -8.12
CA THR A 92 7.45 -0.77 -8.07
C THR A 92 6.76 -0.44 -9.39
N ASP A 93 7.41 -0.72 -10.51
CA ASP A 93 6.88 -0.47 -11.86
C ASP A 93 5.62 -1.31 -12.12
N GLU A 94 5.63 -2.58 -11.74
CA GLU A 94 4.47 -3.47 -11.91
C GLU A 94 3.30 -3.04 -11.03
N ILE A 95 3.53 -2.69 -9.75
CA ILE A 95 2.49 -2.14 -8.87
C ILE A 95 1.90 -0.87 -9.49
N MET A 96 2.76 0.07 -9.91
CA MET A 96 2.34 1.33 -10.53
C MET A 96 1.49 1.08 -11.78
N SER A 97 1.91 0.16 -12.65
CA SER A 97 1.19 -0.22 -13.87
C SER A 97 -0.22 -0.74 -13.57
N ARG A 98 -0.39 -1.58 -12.55
CA ARG A 98 -1.71 -2.11 -12.16
C ARG A 98 -2.60 -1.06 -11.54
N VAL A 99 -2.05 -0.26 -10.64
CA VAL A 99 -2.79 0.78 -9.92
C VAL A 99 -3.26 1.89 -10.88
N THR A 100 -2.44 2.28 -11.87
CA THR A 100 -2.82 3.30 -12.85
C THR A 100 -3.83 2.84 -13.89
N ARG A 101 -3.93 1.55 -14.16
CA ARG A 101 -4.96 0.99 -15.06
C ARG A 101 -6.34 0.87 -14.39
N ALA A 102 -6.40 0.90 -13.07
CA ALA A 102 -7.64 0.71 -12.33
C ALA A 102 -8.35 2.04 -12.09
N GLU A 103 -9.65 2.08 -12.29
CA GLU A 103 -10.51 3.25 -12.01
C GLU A 103 -10.46 3.72 -10.54
N ASN A 104 -10.03 2.86 -9.63
CA ASN A 104 -10.00 3.10 -8.19
C ASN A 104 -8.59 3.23 -7.60
N GLY A 105 -7.59 3.59 -8.40
CA GLY A 105 -6.19 3.91 -8.07
C GLY A 105 -5.67 3.43 -6.71
N ALA A 106 -5.71 4.31 -5.72
CA ALA A 106 -5.12 4.04 -4.40
C ALA A 106 -5.74 2.85 -3.61
N ARG A 107 -7.03 2.54 -3.82
CA ARG A 107 -7.66 1.37 -3.19
C ARG A 107 -7.14 0.06 -3.77
N MET A 108 -6.79 0.08 -5.06
CA MET A 108 -6.18 -1.09 -5.72
C MET A 108 -4.78 -1.38 -5.22
N LEU A 109 -4.05 -0.39 -4.69
CA LEU A 109 -2.71 -0.57 -4.18
C LEU A 109 -2.63 -1.66 -3.10
N GLU A 110 -3.53 -1.63 -2.13
CA GLU A 110 -3.57 -2.66 -1.08
C GLU A 110 -3.97 -4.04 -1.66
N SER A 111 -4.94 -4.06 -2.56
CA SER A 111 -5.34 -5.30 -3.24
C SER A 111 -4.20 -5.92 -4.06
N VAL A 112 -3.40 -5.10 -4.75
CA VAL A 112 -2.25 -5.58 -5.53
C VAL A 112 -1.15 -6.10 -4.61
N ILE A 113 -0.83 -5.37 -3.53
CA ILE A 113 0.21 -5.80 -2.59
C ILE A 113 -0.23 -7.05 -1.84
N ASP A 114 -1.39 -7.04 -1.20
CA ASP A 114 -1.84 -8.11 -0.31
C ASP A 114 -2.40 -9.31 -1.09
N GLY A 115 -3.02 -9.08 -2.25
CA GLY A 115 -3.67 -10.10 -3.05
C GLY A 115 -2.77 -10.76 -4.08
N ASP A 116 -1.84 -10.02 -4.69
CA ASP A 116 -1.04 -10.53 -5.80
C ASP A 116 0.44 -10.70 -5.43
N MET A 117 1.04 -9.73 -4.71
CA MET A 117 2.47 -9.72 -4.43
C MET A 117 2.84 -10.57 -3.21
N LEU A 118 2.09 -10.46 -2.10
CA LEU A 118 2.44 -11.18 -0.87
C LEU A 118 2.17 -12.68 -0.88
N PRO A 119 1.16 -13.25 -1.57
CA PRO A 119 0.88 -14.69 -1.51
C PRO A 119 2.04 -15.58 -1.94
N PRO A 120 2.75 -15.35 -3.07
CA PRO A 120 3.92 -16.14 -3.44
C PRO A 120 5.00 -16.14 -2.38
N LEU A 121 5.30 -14.97 -1.81
CA LEU A 121 6.27 -14.83 -0.73
C LEU A 121 5.82 -15.56 0.54
N SER A 122 4.58 -15.35 0.95
CA SER A 122 4.02 -15.94 2.17
C SER A 122 4.07 -17.47 2.14
N LEU A 123 3.78 -18.07 0.99
CA LEU A 123 3.86 -19.53 0.82
C LEU A 123 5.27 -20.04 1.05
N LEU A 124 6.28 -19.41 0.44
CA LEU A 124 7.69 -19.79 0.61
C LEU A 124 8.16 -19.62 2.05
N LEU A 125 7.82 -18.50 2.69
CA LEU A 125 8.16 -18.26 4.09
C LEU A 125 7.54 -19.28 5.04
N LEU A 126 6.27 -19.65 4.82
CA LEU A 126 5.61 -20.69 5.60
C LEU A 126 6.27 -22.06 5.44
N GLN A 127 6.69 -22.42 4.22
CA GLN A 127 7.44 -23.66 3.96
C GLN A 127 8.77 -23.69 4.72
N LYS A 128 9.55 -22.58 4.69
CA LYS A 128 10.82 -22.46 5.42
C LYS A 128 10.61 -22.52 6.93
N MET A 129 9.59 -21.83 7.44
CA MET A 129 9.24 -21.89 8.87
C MET A 129 8.83 -23.30 9.29
N ALA A 130 8.04 -24.01 8.48
CA ALA A 130 7.63 -25.41 8.78
C ALA A 130 8.82 -26.36 8.76
N ALA A 131 9.81 -26.12 7.92
CA ALA A 131 11.06 -26.87 7.85
C ALA A 131 12.08 -26.47 8.92
N ASN A 132 11.77 -25.44 9.74
CA ASN A 132 12.67 -24.83 10.72
C ASN A 132 14.04 -24.42 10.09
N THR A 133 13.99 -23.93 8.84
CA THR A 133 15.16 -23.53 8.08
C THR A 133 15.40 -22.03 8.26
N ALA A 134 16.64 -21.65 8.64
CA ALA A 134 17.02 -20.25 8.71
C ALA A 134 17.10 -19.65 7.28
N ILE A 135 16.68 -18.40 7.14
CA ILE A 135 16.62 -17.70 5.86
C ILE A 135 17.79 -16.71 5.79
N ALA A 136 18.61 -16.80 4.73
CA ALA A 136 19.70 -15.85 4.45
C ALA A 136 19.20 -14.63 3.68
N ARG A 137 18.39 -14.88 2.64
CA ARG A 137 17.94 -13.81 1.74
C ARG A 137 16.51 -14.03 1.26
N ILE A 138 15.80 -12.91 1.11
CA ILE A 138 14.48 -12.84 0.51
C ILE A 138 14.56 -11.89 -0.67
N ARG A 139 14.15 -12.34 -1.85
CA ARG A 139 14.12 -11.51 -3.06
C ARG A 139 12.67 -11.43 -3.58
N LEU A 140 12.21 -10.20 -3.84
CA LEU A 140 10.97 -9.90 -4.54
C LEU A 140 11.29 -9.30 -5.90
N SER A 141 10.66 -9.82 -6.95
CA SER A 141 10.81 -9.39 -8.33
C SER A 141 9.46 -9.37 -9.04
N ALA A 142 9.41 -8.80 -10.23
CA ALA A 142 8.26 -8.87 -11.12
C ALA A 142 8.74 -9.12 -12.55
N ALA A 143 8.09 -10.06 -13.24
CA ALA A 143 8.37 -10.36 -14.64
C ALA A 143 7.09 -10.81 -15.34
N ASP A 144 6.90 -10.41 -16.60
CA ASP A 144 5.76 -10.79 -17.46
C ASP A 144 4.39 -10.50 -16.80
N GLY A 145 4.30 -9.41 -16.04
CA GLY A 145 3.09 -9.02 -15.35
C GLY A 145 2.76 -9.88 -14.11
N ALA A 146 3.70 -10.65 -13.58
CA ALA A 146 3.53 -11.45 -12.38
C ALA A 146 4.60 -11.10 -11.31
N PHE A 147 4.20 -11.10 -10.03
CA PHE A 147 5.14 -11.00 -8.93
C PHE A 147 5.75 -12.37 -8.63
N THR A 148 7.03 -12.38 -8.38
CA THR A 148 7.78 -13.57 -8.00
C THR A 148 8.55 -13.33 -6.72
N ALA A 149 8.70 -14.38 -5.93
CA ALA A 149 9.50 -14.37 -4.72
C ALA A 149 10.50 -15.52 -4.76
N ASP A 150 11.68 -15.28 -4.20
CA ASP A 150 12.71 -16.28 -3.96
C ASP A 150 13.23 -16.16 -2.52
N VAL A 151 13.50 -17.30 -1.88
CA VAL A 151 13.94 -17.37 -0.49
C VAL A 151 15.12 -18.33 -0.38
N GLU A 152 16.29 -17.77 -0.15
CA GLU A 152 17.55 -18.52 -0.01
C GLU A 152 17.76 -18.93 1.46
N ASP A 153 18.18 -20.16 1.67
CA ASP A 153 18.48 -20.69 2.99
C ASP A 153 19.83 -20.18 3.49
N ALA A 154 19.94 -19.95 4.79
CA ALA A 154 21.24 -19.72 5.41
C ALA A 154 22.07 -21.01 5.40
N LEU A 155 23.33 -20.88 5.03
CA LEU A 155 24.27 -22.00 5.12
C LEU A 155 24.51 -22.36 6.59
N PRO A 156 24.77 -23.65 6.93
CA PRO A 156 24.97 -24.09 8.31
C PRO A 156 26.11 -23.39 9.06
N ASP A 157 27.01 -22.75 8.35
CA ASP A 157 28.22 -22.09 8.89
C ASP A 157 27.98 -20.64 9.33
N ASP A 158 26.81 -20.06 8.98
CA ASP A 158 26.42 -18.70 9.38
C ASP A 158 25.66 -18.64 10.73
N ALA A 159 25.49 -19.76 11.40
CA ALA A 159 24.97 -19.82 12.76
C ALA A 159 26.06 -19.28 13.72
N VAL A 160 25.95 -17.99 14.04
CA VAL A 160 26.77 -17.30 15.04
C VAL A 160 26.91 -18.17 16.27
N THR A 161 28.14 -18.67 16.52
CA THR A 161 28.51 -19.29 17.77
C THR A 161 28.27 -18.29 18.89
N PRO A 162 27.46 -18.59 19.91
CA PRO A 162 27.35 -17.70 21.06
C PRO A 162 28.75 -17.64 21.71
N GLN A 163 29.31 -16.44 21.78
CA GLN A 163 30.52 -16.19 22.57
C GLN A 163 30.17 -16.55 24.01
N THR A 164 30.63 -17.70 24.45
CA THR A 164 30.75 -18.00 25.85
C THR A 164 31.75 -16.99 26.44
N GLU A 165 31.22 -16.00 27.16
CA GLU A 165 32.02 -15.17 28.05
C GLU A 165 32.65 -16.12 29.07
N ASP A 166 33.95 -16.27 28.93
CA ASP A 166 34.80 -17.03 29.84
C ASP A 166 34.92 -16.23 31.14
N GLU A 167 34.16 -16.68 32.12
CA GLU A 167 34.20 -16.20 33.49
C GLU A 167 35.49 -16.66 34.11
N THR A 168 36.55 -15.88 33.98
CA THR A 168 37.76 -16.11 34.77
C THR A 168 37.68 -15.33 36.06
N VAL A 169 37.24 -16.05 37.09
CA VAL A 169 37.47 -15.71 38.48
C VAL A 169 38.93 -15.85 38.81
N LEU A 170 39.56 -14.80 39.30
CA LEU A 170 40.56 -14.81 40.39
C LEU A 170 40.68 -13.41 41.00
#